data_e6d8a51611f9801d60a534e374364906
#
_entry.id   e6d8a51611f9801d60a534e374364906
#
_cell.length_a   1.000
_cell.length_b   1.000
_cell.length_c   1.000
_cell.angle_alpha   90.00
_cell.angle_beta   90.00
_cell.angle_gamma   90.00
#
_symmetry.space_group_name_H-M   'P 1'
#
loop_
_entity.id
_entity.type
_entity.pdbx_description
1 polymer ?
#
loop_
_entity_poly.entity_id
_entity_poly.type
_entity_poly.pdbx_seq_one_letter_code
_entity_poly.pdbx_strand_id
1 'polypeptide(L)'
;MSAAREGYASQMNDRFQGLDGQQFEVVVIGGGMAGAGIARDAAIRGHRTLLLERKDFAFGTTSRSSKLIHGGLRYLELFDFGLVRESLRERERLQRLAPHLVRPLPFIVPVYRGAKRGMVTVRVGMKLYDLLTPGKRTAHYRTMSREETLQREPHLEPRDLQGAGFYFDDLLLLPERLCLENVLSARR
;
A
#
# COMPACT_ATOMS: atom_id res chain seq x y z
N MET A 1 25.06 -20.57 26.93
CA MET A 1 24.00 -20.71 25.88
C MET A 1 22.68 -21.31 26.40
N SER A 2 22.64 -21.94 27.59
CA SER A 2 21.44 -22.58 28.20
C SER A 2 20.43 -21.54 28.74
N ALA A 3 20.85 -20.60 29.60
CA ALA A 3 19.96 -19.69 30.31
C ALA A 3 19.16 -18.72 29.37
N ALA A 4 19.75 -18.30 28.26
CA ALA A 4 19.05 -17.47 27.29
C ALA A 4 17.96 -18.24 26.52
N ARG A 5 18.14 -19.55 26.31
CA ARG A 5 17.12 -20.42 25.70
C ARG A 5 15.99 -20.76 26.68
N GLU A 6 16.29 -20.94 27.94
CA GLU A 6 15.29 -21.19 28.99
C GLU A 6 14.45 -19.95 29.27
N GLY A 7 15.07 -18.76 29.32
CA GLY A 7 14.34 -17.49 29.43
C GLY A 7 13.43 -17.21 28.22
N TYR A 8 13.87 -17.55 27.01
CA TYR A 8 13.05 -17.40 25.81
C TYR A 8 11.88 -18.40 25.77
N ALA A 9 12.12 -19.65 26.18
CA ALA A 9 11.08 -20.66 26.26
C ALA A 9 10.03 -20.35 27.35
N SER A 10 10.45 -19.80 28.50
CA SER A 10 9.56 -19.32 29.56
C SER A 10 8.69 -18.15 29.08
N GLN A 11 9.27 -17.16 28.41
CA GLN A 11 8.52 -16.02 27.84
C GLN A 11 7.58 -16.45 26.71
N MET A 12 7.92 -17.50 25.95
CA MET A 12 7.01 -18.07 24.95
C MET A 12 5.83 -18.77 25.58
N ASN A 13 6.05 -19.57 26.64
CA ASN A 13 4.95 -20.22 27.36
C ASN A 13 3.95 -19.22 27.95
N ASP A 14 4.43 -18.08 28.45
CA ASP A 14 3.58 -17.02 28.99
C ASP A 14 2.64 -16.40 27.92
N ARG A 15 3.09 -16.32 26.67
CA ARG A 15 2.29 -15.77 25.57
C ARG A 15 1.11 -16.67 25.14
N PHE A 16 1.19 -17.94 25.44
CA PHE A 16 0.14 -18.92 25.11
C PHE A 16 -0.70 -19.32 26.31
N GLN A 17 -0.40 -18.77 27.50
CA GLN A 17 -1.22 -19.00 28.69
C GLN A 17 -2.65 -18.54 28.43
N GLY A 18 -3.60 -19.41 28.78
CA GLY A 18 -5.02 -19.16 28.60
C GLY A 18 -5.58 -19.50 27.22
N LEU A 19 -4.78 -20.07 26.30
CA LEU A 19 -5.30 -20.56 25.02
C LEU A 19 -5.75 -22.04 25.12
N ASP A 20 -5.29 -22.76 26.12
CA ASP A 20 -5.64 -24.16 26.31
C ASP A 20 -7.14 -24.34 26.49
N GLY A 21 -7.71 -25.25 25.71
CA GLY A 21 -9.15 -25.53 25.70
C GLY A 21 -10.01 -24.46 25.00
N GLN A 22 -9.44 -23.37 24.52
CA GLN A 22 -10.18 -22.39 23.73
C GLN A 22 -10.41 -22.88 22.30
N GLN A 23 -11.60 -22.61 21.80
CA GLN A 23 -11.95 -22.90 20.41
C GLN A 23 -11.97 -21.61 19.61
N PHE A 24 -11.35 -21.63 18.43
CA PHE A 24 -11.35 -20.51 17.47
C PHE A 24 -11.97 -20.99 16.15
N GLU A 25 -12.81 -20.12 15.57
CA GLU A 25 -13.42 -20.36 14.26
C GLU A 25 -12.46 -20.02 13.12
N VAL A 26 -11.58 -19.05 13.36
CA VAL A 26 -10.58 -18.58 12.39
C VAL A 26 -9.21 -18.52 13.04
N VAL A 27 -8.23 -19.14 12.41
CA VAL A 27 -6.81 -19.04 12.82
C VAL A 27 -6.02 -18.41 11.67
N VAL A 28 -5.43 -17.25 11.93
CA VAL A 28 -4.62 -16.50 10.96
C VAL A 28 -3.15 -16.65 11.33
N ILE A 29 -2.33 -17.15 10.40
CA ILE A 29 -0.89 -17.33 10.60
C ILE A 29 -0.15 -16.24 9.83
N GLY A 30 0.54 -15.37 10.55
CA GLY A 30 1.30 -14.24 10.04
C GLY A 30 0.66 -12.90 10.36
N GLY A 31 1.37 -12.05 11.11
CA GLY A 31 0.95 -10.74 11.58
C GLY A 31 1.42 -9.58 10.69
N GLY A 32 1.53 -9.80 9.37
CA GLY A 32 1.72 -8.72 8.41
C GLY A 32 0.40 -8.02 8.06
N MET A 33 0.45 -7.06 7.11
CA MET A 33 -0.72 -6.27 6.70
C MET A 33 -1.92 -7.16 6.30
N ALA A 34 -1.67 -8.21 5.52
CA ALA A 34 -2.73 -9.13 5.07
C ALA A 34 -3.35 -9.89 6.24
N GLY A 35 -2.52 -10.50 7.10
CA GLY A 35 -3.04 -11.26 8.24
C GLY A 35 -3.75 -10.38 9.26
N ALA A 36 -3.24 -9.20 9.55
CA ALA A 36 -3.90 -8.22 10.42
C ALA A 36 -5.25 -7.77 9.85
N GLY A 37 -5.33 -7.56 8.53
CA GLY A 37 -6.57 -7.21 7.84
C GLY A 37 -7.61 -8.33 7.89
N ILE A 38 -7.19 -9.58 7.63
CA ILE A 38 -8.05 -10.77 7.70
C ILE A 38 -8.56 -10.98 9.15
N ALA A 39 -7.66 -10.89 10.13
CA ALA A 39 -8.05 -11.04 11.53
C ALA A 39 -9.08 -9.98 11.96
N ARG A 40 -8.88 -8.73 11.52
CA ARG A 40 -9.83 -7.64 11.77
C ARG A 40 -11.18 -7.90 11.11
N ASP A 41 -11.21 -8.29 9.84
CA ASP A 41 -12.47 -8.55 9.12
C ASP A 41 -13.23 -9.71 9.75
N ALA A 42 -12.55 -10.80 10.11
CA ALA A 42 -13.14 -11.94 10.79
C ALA A 42 -13.72 -11.54 12.15
N ALA A 43 -12.98 -10.80 12.97
CA ALA A 43 -13.44 -10.33 14.28
C ALA A 43 -14.65 -9.39 14.17
N ILE A 44 -14.66 -8.46 13.21
CA ILE A 44 -15.82 -7.56 12.96
C ILE A 44 -17.07 -8.36 12.56
N ARG A 45 -16.90 -9.49 11.89
CA ARG A 45 -18.01 -10.42 11.56
C ARG A 45 -18.46 -11.29 12.72
N GLY A 46 -17.84 -11.16 13.89
CA GLY A 46 -18.19 -11.90 15.10
C GLY A 46 -17.51 -13.26 15.25
N HIS A 47 -16.56 -13.60 14.38
CA HIS A 47 -15.84 -14.86 14.49
C HIS A 47 -14.76 -14.79 15.57
N ARG A 48 -14.70 -15.82 16.42
CA ARG A 48 -13.61 -16.00 17.38
C ARG A 48 -12.31 -16.27 16.62
N THR A 49 -11.42 -15.27 16.59
CA THR A 49 -10.25 -15.27 15.73
C THR A 49 -8.96 -15.29 16.55
N LEU A 50 -8.02 -16.18 16.18
CA LEU A 50 -6.66 -16.22 16.70
C LEU A 50 -5.69 -15.75 15.62
N LEU A 51 -4.89 -14.72 15.91
CA LEU A 51 -3.79 -14.26 15.06
C LEU A 51 -2.45 -14.65 15.68
N LEU A 52 -1.67 -15.44 14.94
CA LEU A 52 -0.35 -15.90 15.35
C LEU A 52 0.73 -15.23 14.50
N GLU A 53 1.72 -14.64 15.18
CA GLU A 53 2.92 -14.07 14.53
C GLU A 53 4.18 -14.62 15.18
N ARG A 54 5.12 -15.06 14.35
CA ARG A 54 6.35 -15.70 14.84
C ARG A 54 7.35 -14.71 15.45
N LYS A 55 7.38 -13.46 14.95
CA LYS A 55 8.34 -12.44 15.38
C LYS A 55 7.61 -11.23 15.97
N ASP A 56 7.35 -10.24 15.15
CA ASP A 56 6.63 -9.05 15.52
C ASP A 56 5.67 -8.67 14.38
N PHE A 57 4.62 -7.94 14.71
CA PHE A 57 3.68 -7.45 13.69
C PHE A 57 4.39 -6.59 12.65
N ALA A 58 3.99 -6.77 11.39
CA ALA A 58 4.59 -6.06 10.25
C ALA A 58 6.07 -6.35 9.98
N PHE A 59 6.72 -7.27 10.67
CA PHE A 59 8.15 -7.54 10.56
C PHE A 59 8.62 -7.91 9.14
N GLY A 60 7.79 -8.55 8.35
CA GLY A 60 8.12 -9.03 7.00
C GLY A 60 8.07 -7.94 5.93
N THR A 61 7.41 -8.26 4.83
CA THR A 61 7.25 -7.37 3.65
C THR A 61 6.58 -6.05 3.98
N THR A 62 5.70 -6.01 4.97
CA THR A 62 4.98 -4.81 5.37
C THR A 62 5.92 -3.66 5.71
N SER A 63 6.96 -3.89 6.52
CA SER A 63 7.94 -2.86 6.88
C SER A 63 8.98 -2.57 5.78
N ARG A 64 9.10 -3.45 4.79
CA ARG A 64 10.12 -3.38 3.73
C ARG A 64 9.54 -3.06 2.35
N SER A 65 8.31 -2.59 2.31
CA SER A 65 7.64 -2.16 1.07
C SER A 65 8.12 -0.79 0.60
N SER A 66 7.79 -0.41 -0.63
CA SER A 66 7.98 0.96 -1.14
C SER A 66 7.10 2.00 -0.43
N LYS A 67 6.23 1.58 0.46
CA LYS A 67 5.24 2.42 1.17
C LYS A 67 4.26 3.14 0.25
N LEU A 68 4.13 2.70 -0.98
CA LEU A 68 3.22 3.28 -1.95
C LEU A 68 1.90 2.50 -1.99
N ILE A 69 0.80 3.23 -1.95
CA ILE A 69 -0.54 2.73 -2.27
C ILE A 69 -0.87 3.29 -3.64
N HIS A 70 -0.77 2.46 -4.66
CA HIS A 70 -0.88 2.89 -6.04
C HIS A 70 -2.02 2.15 -6.76
N GLY A 71 -2.64 2.82 -7.72
CA GLY A 71 -3.67 2.21 -8.56
C GLY A 71 -3.13 1.32 -9.69
N GLY A 72 -1.82 1.09 -9.70
CA GLY A 72 -1.23 0.17 -10.67
C GLY A 72 -1.24 0.67 -12.11
N LEU A 73 -0.80 1.89 -12.36
CA LEU A 73 -0.68 2.48 -13.71
C LEU A 73 -0.02 1.52 -14.73
N ARG A 74 0.90 0.66 -14.27
CA ARG A 74 1.55 -0.36 -15.08
C ARG A 74 0.58 -1.44 -15.58
N TYR A 75 -0.49 -1.74 -14.84
CA TYR A 75 -1.47 -2.75 -15.24
C TYR A 75 -2.37 -2.29 -16.39
N LEU A 76 -2.45 -0.98 -16.65
CA LEU A 76 -3.10 -0.49 -17.87
C LEU A 76 -2.46 -1.02 -19.14
N GLU A 77 -1.15 -1.28 -19.13
CA GLU A 77 -0.43 -1.86 -20.26
C GLU A 77 -0.75 -3.33 -20.48
N LEU A 78 -1.21 -4.00 -19.45
CA LEU A 78 -1.67 -5.38 -19.49
C LEU A 78 -3.18 -5.47 -19.78
N PHE A 79 -3.82 -4.31 -20.00
CA PHE A 79 -5.28 -4.19 -20.21
C PHE A 79 -6.12 -4.75 -19.05
N ASP A 80 -5.54 -4.88 -17.85
CA ASP A 80 -6.26 -5.32 -16.65
C ASP A 80 -6.96 -4.14 -15.95
N PHE A 81 -8.00 -3.63 -16.60
CA PHE A 81 -8.79 -2.50 -16.09
C PHE A 81 -9.55 -2.84 -14.80
N GLY A 82 -9.88 -4.12 -14.61
CA GLY A 82 -10.54 -4.61 -13.39
C GLY A 82 -9.65 -4.39 -12.17
N LEU A 83 -8.41 -4.87 -12.25
CA LEU A 83 -7.42 -4.75 -11.18
C LEU A 83 -7.06 -3.27 -10.89
N VAL A 84 -6.93 -2.45 -11.94
CA VAL A 84 -6.68 -1.00 -11.78
C VAL A 84 -7.83 -0.35 -11.01
N ARG A 85 -9.08 -0.62 -11.40
CA ARG A 85 -10.27 -0.04 -10.76
C ARG A 85 -10.40 -0.48 -9.30
N GLU A 86 -10.13 -1.75 -9.01
CA GLU A 86 -10.14 -2.29 -7.66
C GLU A 86 -9.05 -1.61 -6.80
N SER A 87 -7.81 -1.56 -7.28
CA SER A 87 -6.69 -0.91 -6.60
C SER A 87 -6.98 0.57 -6.29
N LEU A 88 -7.58 1.30 -7.24
CA LEU A 88 -7.96 2.69 -7.06
C LEU A 88 -9.07 2.86 -6.01
N ARG A 89 -10.05 1.95 -5.96
CA ARG A 89 -11.09 1.94 -4.93
C ARG A 89 -10.52 1.69 -3.54
N GLU A 90 -9.64 0.71 -3.42
CA GLU A 90 -8.99 0.40 -2.14
C GLU A 90 -8.10 1.55 -1.67
N ARG A 91 -7.39 2.22 -2.58
CA ARG A 91 -6.65 3.45 -2.28
C ARG A 91 -7.55 4.51 -1.66
N GLU A 92 -8.70 4.82 -2.28
CA GLU A 92 -9.65 5.78 -1.74
C GLU A 92 -10.25 5.36 -0.40
N ARG A 93 -10.51 4.06 -0.20
CA ARG A 93 -10.97 3.54 1.09
C ARG A 93 -9.94 3.80 2.17
N LEU A 94 -8.66 3.52 1.90
CA LEU A 94 -7.58 3.76 2.85
C LEU A 94 -7.39 5.25 3.16
N GLN A 95 -7.52 6.15 2.19
CA GLN A 95 -7.52 7.60 2.44
C GLN A 95 -8.63 8.03 3.41
N ARG A 96 -9.79 7.37 3.35
CA ARG A 96 -10.92 7.65 4.26
C ARG A 96 -10.76 7.01 5.62
N LEU A 97 -10.27 5.78 5.68
CA LEU A 97 -10.14 5.00 6.91
C LEU A 97 -8.94 5.41 7.76
N ALA A 98 -7.83 5.80 7.11
CA ALA A 98 -6.57 6.13 7.77
C ALA A 98 -5.96 7.45 7.23
N PRO A 99 -6.69 8.58 7.26
CA PRO A 99 -6.20 9.86 6.69
C PRO A 99 -4.96 10.39 7.41
N HIS A 100 -4.70 9.94 8.61
CA HIS A 100 -3.51 10.27 9.39
C HIS A 100 -2.25 9.53 8.95
N LEU A 101 -2.40 8.41 8.20
CA LEU A 101 -1.29 7.59 7.71
C LEU A 101 -1.13 7.65 6.19
N VAL A 102 -2.19 7.94 5.46
CA VAL A 102 -2.22 7.92 3.98
C VAL A 102 -2.26 9.34 3.46
N ARG A 103 -1.27 9.71 2.65
CA ARG A 103 -1.16 11.06 2.06
C ARG A 103 -0.92 10.98 0.56
N PRO A 104 -1.56 11.87 -0.23
CA PRO A 104 -1.26 11.98 -1.65
C PRO A 104 0.22 12.33 -1.87
N LEU A 105 0.84 11.60 -2.78
CA LEU A 105 2.22 11.81 -3.22
C LEU A 105 2.23 12.14 -4.72
N PRO A 106 2.78 13.28 -5.14
CA PRO A 106 2.90 13.61 -6.55
C PRO A 106 3.98 12.77 -7.23
N PHE A 107 3.69 12.36 -8.47
CA PHE A 107 4.60 11.63 -9.34
C PHE A 107 4.81 12.40 -10.65
N ILE A 108 6.05 12.44 -11.08
CA ILE A 108 6.46 12.92 -12.38
C ILE A 108 7.00 11.74 -13.19
N VAL A 109 6.43 11.54 -14.37
CA VAL A 109 6.88 10.53 -15.32
C VAL A 109 7.49 11.27 -16.52
N PRO A 110 8.82 11.48 -16.54
CA PRO A 110 9.48 12.18 -17.64
C PRO A 110 9.41 11.34 -18.92
N VAL A 111 9.23 12.01 -20.03
CA VAL A 111 9.14 11.40 -21.35
C VAL A 111 10.26 11.94 -22.22
N TYR A 112 11.13 11.04 -22.66
CA TYR A 112 12.27 11.34 -23.52
C TYR A 112 12.02 10.90 -24.96
N ARG A 113 12.66 11.57 -25.92
CA ARG A 113 12.65 11.16 -27.32
C ARG A 113 13.27 9.77 -27.46
N GLY A 114 12.62 8.89 -28.23
CA GLY A 114 13.06 7.50 -28.37
C GLY A 114 12.68 6.56 -27.20
N ALA A 115 12.04 7.07 -26.16
CA ALA A 115 11.52 6.21 -25.11
C ALA A 115 10.42 5.28 -25.65
N LYS A 116 10.29 4.09 -25.04
CA LYS A 116 9.26 3.09 -25.37
C LYS A 116 7.84 3.69 -25.37
N ARG A 117 7.62 4.74 -24.57
CA ARG A 117 6.34 5.44 -24.41
C ARG A 117 6.53 6.91 -24.70
N GLY A 118 5.98 7.37 -25.83
CA GLY A 118 5.95 8.78 -26.15
C GLY A 118 4.85 9.54 -25.38
N MET A 119 4.86 10.87 -25.48
CA MET A 119 3.91 11.77 -24.79
C MET A 119 2.44 11.42 -25.09
N VAL A 120 2.12 10.96 -26.31
CA VAL A 120 0.74 10.57 -26.65
C VAL A 120 0.30 9.37 -25.84
N THR A 121 1.14 8.34 -25.76
CA THR A 121 0.86 7.12 -24.98
C THR A 121 0.68 7.45 -23.49
N VAL A 122 1.56 8.27 -22.94
CA VAL A 122 1.47 8.70 -21.54
C VAL A 122 0.18 9.50 -21.30
N ARG A 123 -0.18 10.41 -22.20
CA ARG A 123 -1.42 11.19 -22.09
C ARG A 123 -2.66 10.31 -22.13
N VAL A 124 -2.73 9.36 -23.06
CA VAL A 124 -3.87 8.43 -23.17
C VAL A 124 -3.96 7.54 -21.94
N GLY A 125 -2.83 6.96 -21.50
CA GLY A 125 -2.79 6.12 -20.31
C GLY A 125 -3.23 6.86 -19.04
N MET A 126 -2.79 8.11 -18.87
CA MET A 126 -3.18 8.91 -17.71
C MET A 126 -4.65 9.37 -17.76
N LYS A 127 -5.21 9.65 -18.94
CA LYS A 127 -6.64 9.90 -19.09
C LYS A 127 -7.48 8.69 -18.68
N LEU A 128 -7.04 7.52 -19.11
CA LEU A 128 -7.72 6.27 -18.78
C LEU A 128 -7.63 5.97 -17.28
N TYR A 129 -6.47 6.20 -16.68
CA TYR A 129 -6.27 6.05 -15.24
C TYR A 129 -7.20 7.00 -14.44
N ASP A 130 -7.33 8.24 -14.87
CA ASP A 130 -8.23 9.23 -14.27
C ASP A 130 -9.71 8.83 -14.41
N LEU A 131 -10.10 8.29 -15.57
CA LEU A 131 -11.46 7.79 -15.82
C LEU A 131 -11.81 6.58 -14.94
N LEU A 132 -10.83 5.73 -14.64
CA LEU A 132 -11.01 4.55 -13.79
C LEU A 132 -10.98 4.90 -12.29
N THR A 133 -10.52 6.10 -11.92
CA THR A 133 -10.45 6.54 -10.53
C THR A 133 -11.86 6.89 -10.03
N PRO A 134 -12.42 6.14 -9.07
CA PRO A 134 -13.69 6.51 -8.46
C PRO A 134 -13.48 7.67 -7.50
N GLY A 135 -14.41 8.62 -7.45
CA GLY A 135 -14.39 9.72 -6.49
C GLY A 135 -13.22 10.71 -6.69
N LYS A 136 -13.50 11.97 -6.91
CA LYS A 136 -12.51 12.99 -7.30
C LYS A 136 -11.82 13.66 -6.09
N ARG A 137 -11.33 12.91 -5.13
CA ARG A 137 -10.63 13.49 -3.98
C ARG A 137 -9.17 13.86 -4.26
N THR A 138 -8.55 13.18 -5.22
CA THR A 138 -7.18 13.46 -5.63
C THR A 138 -7.19 14.33 -6.89
N ALA A 139 -6.25 15.26 -7.01
CA ALA A 139 -6.14 16.11 -8.17
C ALA A 139 -5.96 15.28 -9.45
N HIS A 140 -6.59 15.74 -10.53
CA HIS A 140 -6.50 15.11 -11.85
C HIS A 140 -5.06 15.07 -12.34
N TYR A 141 -4.76 14.07 -13.17
CA TYR A 141 -3.51 14.04 -13.90
C TYR A 141 -3.39 15.28 -14.81
N ARG A 142 -2.17 15.68 -15.11
CA ARG A 142 -1.88 16.67 -16.16
C ARG A 142 -0.59 16.30 -16.89
N THR A 143 -0.42 16.83 -18.08
CA THR A 143 0.86 16.79 -18.76
C THR A 143 1.59 18.13 -18.55
N MET A 144 2.90 18.06 -18.43
CA MET A 144 3.78 19.22 -18.28
C MET A 144 4.64 19.37 -19.53
N SER A 145 4.92 20.61 -19.93
CA SER A 145 5.90 20.90 -20.97
C SER A 145 7.32 20.55 -20.49
N ARG A 146 8.27 20.57 -21.40
CA ARG A 146 9.70 20.39 -21.07
C ARG A 146 10.17 21.43 -20.04
N GLU A 147 9.85 22.70 -20.28
CA GLU A 147 10.24 23.84 -19.44
C GLU A 147 9.63 23.70 -18.03
N GLU A 148 8.35 23.41 -17.94
CA GLU A 148 7.63 23.20 -16.68
C GLU A 148 8.20 21.99 -15.92
N THR A 149 8.57 20.94 -16.64
CA THR A 149 9.16 19.74 -16.04
C THR A 149 10.52 20.05 -15.42
N LEU A 150 11.39 20.77 -16.13
CA LEU A 150 12.72 21.15 -15.63
C LEU A 150 12.66 22.21 -14.53
N GLN A 151 11.69 23.10 -14.54
CA GLN A 151 11.47 24.02 -13.41
C GLN A 151 11.10 23.29 -12.13
N ARG A 152 10.31 22.23 -12.25
CA ARG A 152 9.84 21.46 -11.10
C ARG A 152 10.87 20.44 -10.62
N GLU A 153 11.60 19.83 -11.54
CA GLU A 153 12.64 18.83 -11.28
C GLU A 153 13.93 19.21 -12.05
N PRO A 154 14.74 20.14 -11.52
CA PRO A 154 15.92 20.65 -12.22
C PRO A 154 17.03 19.62 -12.42
N HIS A 155 16.98 18.51 -11.68
CA HIS A 155 17.99 17.44 -11.78
C HIS A 155 17.70 16.41 -12.88
N LEU A 156 16.59 16.53 -13.60
CA LEU A 156 16.34 15.68 -14.76
C LEU A 156 17.28 16.05 -15.91
N GLU A 157 17.75 15.02 -16.62
CA GLU A 157 18.54 15.21 -17.84
C GLU A 157 17.72 16.01 -18.89
N PRO A 158 18.15 17.21 -19.30
CA PRO A 158 17.37 18.03 -20.20
C PRO A 158 17.43 17.58 -21.65
N ARG A 159 18.45 16.80 -22.02
CA ARG A 159 18.64 16.32 -23.39
C ARG A 159 17.51 15.37 -23.77
N ASP A 160 16.90 15.60 -24.91
CA ASP A 160 15.80 14.82 -25.47
C ASP A 160 14.53 14.72 -24.58
N LEU A 161 14.44 15.46 -23.47
CA LEU A 161 13.24 15.57 -22.68
C LEU A 161 12.13 16.26 -23.47
N GLN A 162 10.97 15.62 -23.61
CA GLN A 162 9.80 16.16 -24.31
C GLN A 162 8.78 16.80 -23.35
N GLY A 163 8.82 16.42 -22.10
CA GLY A 163 7.88 16.83 -21.05
C GLY A 163 7.64 15.70 -20.07
N ALA A 164 6.57 15.77 -19.29
CA ALA A 164 6.23 14.75 -18.34
C ALA A 164 4.71 14.56 -18.18
N GLY A 165 4.32 13.38 -17.71
CA GLY A 165 3.05 13.16 -17.05
C GLY A 165 3.16 13.47 -15.56
N PHE A 166 2.13 14.09 -15.01
CA PHE A 166 2.03 14.41 -13.58
C PHE A 166 0.73 13.85 -13.03
N TYR A 167 0.82 13.07 -11.96
CA TYR A 167 -0.33 12.44 -11.30
C TYR A 167 -0.07 12.23 -9.81
N PHE A 168 -1.06 11.74 -9.09
CA PHE A 168 -0.93 11.41 -7.68
C PHE A 168 -1.23 9.93 -7.44
N ASP A 169 -0.37 9.31 -6.68
CA ASP A 169 -0.67 8.10 -5.92
C ASP A 169 -0.58 8.42 -4.42
N ASP A 170 -0.62 7.43 -3.54
CA ASP A 170 -0.56 7.69 -2.12
C ASP A 170 0.69 7.09 -1.47
N LEU A 171 1.19 7.79 -0.48
CA LEU A 171 2.22 7.34 0.43
C LEU A 171 1.57 6.88 1.73
N LEU A 172 1.86 5.64 2.12
CA LEU A 172 1.57 5.13 3.45
C LEU A 172 2.77 5.44 4.36
N LEU A 173 2.66 6.45 5.21
CA LEU A 173 3.77 6.95 6.02
C LEU A 173 4.39 5.86 6.91
N LEU A 174 3.54 5.11 7.60
CA LEU A 174 3.94 4.09 8.57
C LEU A 174 3.10 2.82 8.35
N PRO A 175 3.50 1.92 7.43
CA PRO A 175 2.77 0.68 7.19
C PRO A 175 2.69 -0.22 8.44
N GLU A 176 3.71 -0.19 9.29
CA GLU A 176 3.73 -0.90 10.57
C GLU A 176 2.61 -0.40 11.48
N ARG A 177 2.39 0.91 11.52
CA ARG A 177 1.32 1.52 12.32
C ARG A 177 -0.05 1.11 11.80
N LEU A 178 -0.27 1.14 10.49
CA LEU A 178 -1.54 0.69 9.90
C LEU A 178 -1.81 -0.79 10.21
N CYS A 179 -0.77 -1.63 10.17
CA CYS A 179 -0.85 -3.03 10.55
C CYS A 179 -1.29 -3.19 12.02
N LEU A 180 -0.63 -2.47 12.94
CA LEU A 180 -0.97 -2.49 14.36
C LEU A 180 -2.39 -1.99 14.63
N GLU A 181 -2.85 -0.96 13.94
CA GLU A 181 -4.22 -0.46 14.09
C GLU A 181 -5.27 -1.50 13.67
N ASN A 182 -4.99 -2.31 12.65
CA ASN A 182 -5.86 -3.45 12.31
C ASN A 182 -5.88 -4.49 13.43
N VAL A 183 -4.72 -4.85 13.99
CA VAL A 183 -4.63 -5.81 15.12
C VAL A 183 -5.38 -5.28 16.35
N LEU A 184 -5.17 -4.02 16.70
CA LEU A 184 -5.86 -3.38 17.83
C LEU A 184 -7.39 -3.29 17.61
N SER A 185 -7.81 -3.07 16.37
CA SER A 185 -9.23 -3.08 16.00
C SER A 185 -9.85 -4.48 16.09
N ALA A 186 -9.10 -5.53 15.73
CA ALA A 186 -9.54 -6.90 15.84
C ALA A 186 -9.72 -7.36 17.30
N ARG A 187 -8.99 -6.76 18.25
CA ARG A 187 -9.02 -7.09 19.67
C ARG A 187 -10.24 -6.51 20.41
N ARG A 188 -10.89 -5.52 19.88
CA ARG A 188 -12.06 -4.84 20.48
C ARG A 188 -13.34 -5.61 20.27
#